data_549924d7487343478c49058c8aab3806
#
_entry.id   549924d7487343478c49058c8aab3806
#
_cell.length_a   1.000
_cell.length_b   1.000
_cell.length_c   1.000
_cell.angle_alpha   90.00
_cell.angle_beta   90.00
_cell.angle_gamma   90.00
#
_symmetry.space_group_name_H-M   'P 1'
#
loop_
_entity.id
_entity.type
_entity.pdbx_description
1 polymer ?
#
loop_
_entity_poly.entity_id
_entity_poly.type
_entity_poly.pdbx_seq_one_letter_code
_entity_poly.pdbx_strand_id
1 'polypeptide(L)'
;MQGAGAGPVIELQDIRKRYGKGDRAVEALRGLDLAVPQGCLYGLLGPNGAGKTTTLRILATLLAPCSGVVRVAGLDALADPRGVRERLGYVAQEVALDKILSGRELLALQGDLYHLPRQQRDGRIAELISLLGMEGWIDRRCGTYSGGMRRRLDLASGLLHRPQVLVLDEPTVGLDIESRAAIWQVLRQLRDQGTTVLLSSHYLEEVDALADHLAIIEDGRVIAAGRPQELKAALGGDRVTLRVREFSDEPEALRVQQLVQACPGVRQVVVNRAQGYSLNLVVEHDGVVEQLRRQLSEASLPVFALAQSRPSLDDVYLQATGRTLMDAELAVAGSRDAKAERKQAMR
;
A
#
# COMPACT_ATOMS: atom_id res chain seq x y z
N MET A 1 2.33 5.01 30.70
CA MET A 1 2.78 3.65 31.06
C MET A 1 2.98 2.91 29.74
N GLN A 2 4.22 2.75 29.30
CA GLN A 2 4.58 1.97 28.13
C GLN A 2 4.34 0.51 28.46
N GLY A 3 3.39 -0.13 27.76
CA GLY A 3 3.09 -1.55 27.91
C GLY A 3 4.24 -2.40 27.38
N ALA A 4 4.89 -3.11 28.28
CA ALA A 4 5.93 -4.08 27.96
C ALA A 4 5.36 -5.23 27.11
N GLY A 5 5.89 -5.43 25.89
CA GLY A 5 6.23 -6.72 25.37
C GLY A 5 5.13 -7.71 24.98
N ALA A 6 4.03 -7.32 24.35
CA ALA A 6 3.32 -8.27 23.48
C ALA A 6 4.07 -8.32 22.15
N GLY A 7 4.52 -9.53 21.73
CA GLY A 7 5.17 -9.71 20.42
C GLY A 7 4.28 -9.26 19.26
N PRO A 8 4.79 -9.20 18.04
CA PRO A 8 4.01 -8.78 16.89
C PRO A 8 2.78 -9.68 16.68
N VAL A 9 1.63 -9.10 16.31
CA VAL A 9 0.41 -9.87 16.04
C VAL A 9 0.47 -10.56 14.67
N ILE A 10 1.28 -10.02 13.74
CA ILE A 10 1.65 -10.68 12.48
C ILE A 10 3.16 -10.77 12.43
N GLU A 11 3.67 -11.95 12.11
CA GLU A 11 5.11 -12.21 11.96
C GLU A 11 5.35 -13.07 10.73
N LEU A 12 6.16 -12.54 9.81
CA LEU A 12 6.65 -13.23 8.63
C LEU A 12 8.17 -13.28 8.69
N GLN A 13 8.75 -14.48 8.52
CA GLN A 13 10.21 -14.67 8.55
C GLN A 13 10.66 -15.44 7.31
N ASP A 14 11.56 -14.86 6.53
CA ASP A 14 12.14 -15.38 5.27
C ASP A 14 11.08 -15.99 4.33
N ILE A 15 9.96 -15.28 4.13
CA ILE A 15 8.88 -15.79 3.31
C ILE A 15 9.29 -15.77 1.84
N ARG A 16 9.25 -16.95 1.22
CA ARG A 16 9.51 -17.12 -0.21
C ARG A 16 8.29 -17.69 -0.92
N LYS A 17 8.01 -17.15 -2.08
CA LYS A 17 6.95 -17.65 -2.94
C LYS A 17 7.33 -17.57 -4.39
N ARG A 18 7.22 -18.71 -5.08
CA ARG A 18 7.46 -18.86 -6.52
C ARG A 18 6.21 -19.40 -7.20
N TYR A 19 5.84 -18.81 -8.33
CA TYR A 19 4.77 -19.28 -9.20
C TYR A 19 5.36 -19.88 -10.46
N GLY A 20 4.70 -20.90 -11.00
CA GLY A 20 5.17 -21.60 -12.21
C GLY A 20 6.26 -22.63 -11.95
N LYS A 21 6.76 -23.26 -13.02
CA LYS A 21 7.81 -24.28 -13.00
C LYS A 21 8.87 -23.99 -14.07
N GLY A 22 10.10 -24.46 -13.85
CA GLY A 22 11.24 -24.29 -14.77
C GLY A 22 11.57 -22.82 -15.03
N ASP A 23 12.01 -22.51 -16.25
CA ASP A 23 12.49 -21.18 -16.65
C ASP A 23 11.41 -20.10 -16.69
N ARG A 24 10.13 -20.49 -16.62
CA ARG A 24 8.99 -19.54 -16.54
C ARG A 24 8.56 -19.25 -15.11
N ALA A 25 9.29 -19.71 -14.13
CA ALA A 25 8.97 -19.46 -12.74
C ALA A 25 9.25 -18.00 -12.37
N VAL A 26 8.29 -17.39 -11.66
CA VAL A 26 8.38 -16.02 -11.15
C VAL A 26 8.47 -16.07 -9.63
N GLU A 27 9.54 -15.54 -9.06
CA GLU A 27 9.65 -15.35 -7.61
C GLU A 27 8.90 -14.09 -7.21
N ALA A 28 7.74 -14.29 -6.59
CA ALA A 28 6.91 -13.19 -6.10
C ALA A 28 7.34 -12.68 -4.73
N LEU A 29 7.94 -13.55 -3.89
CA LEU A 29 8.52 -13.19 -2.60
C LEU A 29 9.91 -13.85 -2.49
N ARG A 30 10.90 -13.07 -2.05
CA ARG A 30 12.33 -13.41 -2.09
C ARG A 30 13.00 -13.31 -0.72
N GLY A 31 12.34 -13.84 0.32
CA GLY A 31 12.79 -13.70 1.70
C GLY A 31 12.23 -12.42 2.31
N LEU A 32 10.90 -12.38 2.45
CA LEU A 32 10.20 -11.24 3.01
C LEU A 32 10.06 -11.43 4.52
N ASP A 33 10.58 -10.43 5.26
CA ASP A 33 10.41 -10.31 6.72
C ASP A 33 9.45 -9.16 7.02
N LEU A 34 8.47 -9.40 7.90
CA LEU A 34 7.51 -8.40 8.33
C LEU A 34 7.04 -8.67 9.75
N ALA A 35 7.06 -7.65 10.59
CA ALA A 35 6.51 -7.68 11.94
C ALA A 35 5.49 -6.55 12.12
N VAL A 36 4.23 -6.89 12.40
CA VAL A 36 3.16 -5.92 12.60
C VAL A 36 2.78 -5.87 14.07
N PRO A 37 2.92 -4.71 14.75
CA PRO A 37 2.50 -4.52 16.13
C PRO A 37 0.97 -4.69 16.29
N GLN A 38 0.55 -5.08 17.48
CA GLN A 38 -0.90 -5.18 17.80
C GLN A 38 -1.55 -3.79 17.91
N GLY A 39 -2.81 -3.66 17.48
CA GLY A 39 -3.63 -2.47 17.66
C GLY A 39 -3.18 -1.25 16.86
N CYS A 40 -2.49 -1.46 15.74
CA CYS A 40 -2.05 -0.40 14.84
C CYS A 40 -2.68 -0.52 13.45
N LEU A 41 -2.61 0.56 12.70
CA LEU A 41 -2.88 0.58 11.28
C LEU A 41 -1.53 0.51 10.54
N TYR A 42 -1.30 -0.59 9.84
CA TYR A 42 -0.05 -0.90 9.17
C TYR A 42 -0.22 -0.85 7.65
N GLY A 43 0.58 -0.05 6.97
CA GLY A 43 0.59 0.07 5.51
C GLY A 43 1.61 -0.85 4.86
N LEU A 44 1.21 -1.60 3.83
CA LEU A 44 2.08 -2.37 2.96
C LEU A 44 2.15 -1.67 1.61
N LEU A 45 3.15 -0.83 1.42
CA LEU A 45 3.32 0.03 0.26
C LEU A 45 4.22 -0.61 -0.79
N GLY A 46 3.97 -0.36 -2.06
CA GLY A 46 4.84 -0.79 -3.16
C GLY A 46 4.13 -0.79 -4.51
N PRO A 47 4.86 -0.86 -5.61
CA PRO A 47 4.29 -0.88 -6.96
C PRO A 47 3.51 -2.17 -7.24
N ASN A 48 2.79 -2.17 -8.35
CA ASN A 48 2.12 -3.35 -8.85
C ASN A 48 3.13 -4.46 -9.17
N GLY A 49 2.88 -5.66 -8.64
CA GLY A 49 3.80 -6.80 -8.82
C GLY A 49 4.89 -6.93 -7.75
N ALA A 50 5.01 -6.00 -6.80
CA ALA A 50 6.01 -6.06 -5.71
C ALA A 50 5.83 -7.24 -4.73
N GLY A 51 4.65 -7.90 -4.74
CA GLY A 51 4.37 -9.04 -3.86
C GLY A 51 3.31 -8.76 -2.79
N LYS A 52 2.71 -7.56 -2.72
CA LYS A 52 1.69 -7.17 -1.71
C LYS A 52 0.55 -8.19 -1.60
N THR A 53 -0.23 -8.37 -2.66
CA THR A 53 -1.36 -9.32 -2.69
C THR A 53 -0.92 -10.76 -2.37
N THR A 54 0.26 -11.19 -2.82
CA THR A 54 0.82 -12.50 -2.48
C THR A 54 1.05 -12.64 -0.98
N THR A 55 1.63 -11.62 -0.35
CA THR A 55 1.84 -11.56 1.11
C THR A 55 0.52 -11.63 1.86
N LEU A 56 -0.47 -10.81 1.46
CA LEU A 56 -1.79 -10.80 2.11
C LEU A 56 -2.54 -12.13 1.98
N ARG A 57 -2.46 -12.80 0.81
CA ARG A 57 -3.07 -14.12 0.60
C ARG A 57 -2.39 -15.21 1.43
N ILE A 58 -1.09 -15.11 1.67
CA ILE A 58 -0.37 -16.03 2.58
C ILE A 58 -0.85 -15.82 4.01
N LEU A 59 -0.96 -14.59 4.49
CA LEU A 59 -1.50 -14.26 5.81
C LEU A 59 -2.93 -14.75 6.00
N ALA A 60 -3.77 -14.60 4.97
CA ALA A 60 -5.15 -15.07 4.96
C ALA A 60 -5.28 -16.60 4.80
N THR A 61 -4.18 -17.35 4.77
CA THR A 61 -4.13 -18.80 4.55
C THR A 61 -4.75 -19.26 3.23
N LEU A 62 -4.89 -18.36 2.26
CA LEU A 62 -5.40 -18.66 0.91
C LEU A 62 -4.29 -19.18 -0.01
N LEU A 63 -3.04 -19.02 0.40
CA LEU A 63 -1.87 -19.40 -0.38
C LEU A 63 -0.77 -19.88 0.57
N ALA A 64 -0.22 -21.08 0.34
CA ALA A 64 0.94 -21.54 1.08
C ALA A 64 2.23 -20.89 0.54
N PRO A 65 3.16 -20.43 1.40
CA PRO A 65 4.49 -20.04 0.99
C PRO A 65 5.30 -21.25 0.51
N CYS A 66 6.40 -21.04 -0.20
CA CYS A 66 7.35 -22.11 -0.55
C CYS A 66 8.28 -22.43 0.64
N SER A 67 8.63 -21.43 1.44
CA SER A 67 9.41 -21.54 2.67
C SER A 67 9.18 -20.33 3.57
N GLY A 68 9.65 -20.39 4.80
CA GLY A 68 9.54 -19.36 5.82
C GLY A 68 8.49 -19.64 6.87
N VAL A 69 8.38 -18.76 7.86
CA VAL A 69 7.46 -18.89 9.01
C VAL A 69 6.39 -17.81 8.92
N VAL A 70 5.13 -18.18 9.08
CA VAL A 70 3.97 -17.29 9.08
C VAL A 70 3.22 -17.44 10.38
N ARG A 71 3.16 -16.38 11.19
CA ARG A 71 2.37 -16.34 12.41
C ARG A 71 1.37 -15.20 12.39
N VAL A 72 0.13 -15.49 12.79
CA VAL A 72 -0.96 -14.51 12.91
C VAL A 72 -1.66 -14.74 14.23
N ALA A 73 -1.82 -13.69 15.03
CA ALA A 73 -2.45 -13.73 16.36
C ALA A 73 -1.88 -14.86 17.25
N GLY A 74 -0.56 -15.09 17.19
CA GLY A 74 0.17 -16.11 17.93
C GLY A 74 0.07 -17.52 17.35
N LEU A 75 -0.71 -17.75 16.28
CA LEU A 75 -0.87 -19.06 15.64
C LEU A 75 0.04 -19.19 14.41
N ASP A 76 0.57 -20.40 14.20
CA ASP A 76 1.24 -20.77 12.96
C ASP A 76 0.21 -21.00 11.85
N ALA A 77 0.31 -20.20 10.78
CA ALA A 77 -0.69 -20.21 9.70
C ALA A 77 -0.68 -21.49 8.85
N LEU A 78 0.41 -22.25 8.88
CA LEU A 78 0.51 -23.53 8.15
C LEU A 78 0.02 -24.70 9.01
N ALA A 79 0.27 -24.65 10.32
CA ALA A 79 -0.15 -25.68 11.25
C ALA A 79 -1.63 -25.55 11.66
N ASP A 80 -2.11 -24.32 11.88
CA ASP A 80 -3.51 -24.04 12.28
C ASP A 80 -4.15 -22.96 11.40
N PRO A 81 -4.38 -23.22 10.10
CA PRO A 81 -4.99 -22.25 9.20
C PRO A 81 -6.46 -21.93 9.58
N ARG A 82 -7.15 -22.84 10.26
CA ARG A 82 -8.52 -22.62 10.73
C ARG A 82 -8.55 -21.60 11.86
N GLY A 83 -7.72 -21.79 12.89
CA GLY A 83 -7.63 -20.87 14.02
C GLY A 83 -7.18 -19.47 13.58
N VAL A 84 -6.32 -19.36 12.53
CA VAL A 84 -5.97 -18.08 11.93
C VAL A 84 -7.20 -17.42 11.30
N ARG A 85 -7.98 -18.13 10.46
CA ARG A 85 -9.20 -17.58 9.83
C ARG A 85 -10.27 -17.14 10.81
N GLU A 86 -10.34 -17.76 11.99
CA GLU A 86 -11.25 -17.35 13.07
C GLU A 86 -10.82 -16.00 13.70
N ARG A 87 -9.54 -15.61 13.58
CA ARG A 87 -8.98 -14.38 14.17
C ARG A 87 -8.64 -13.30 13.14
N LEU A 88 -8.73 -13.62 11.84
CA LEU A 88 -8.37 -12.75 10.74
C LEU A 88 -9.57 -12.50 9.83
N GLY A 89 -9.87 -11.24 9.55
CA GLY A 89 -10.74 -10.81 8.47
C GLY A 89 -9.92 -10.50 7.22
N TYR A 90 -10.37 -10.96 6.05
CA TYR A 90 -9.71 -10.66 4.78
C TYR A 90 -10.68 -10.02 3.80
N VAL A 91 -10.30 -8.89 3.25
CA VAL A 91 -11.05 -8.15 2.22
C VAL A 91 -10.17 -8.08 0.97
N ALA A 92 -10.59 -8.76 -0.08
CA ALA A 92 -9.84 -8.85 -1.33
C ALA A 92 -9.92 -7.54 -2.15
N GLN A 93 -9.04 -7.40 -3.13
CA GLN A 93 -9.06 -6.27 -4.06
C GLN A 93 -10.35 -6.23 -4.89
N GLU A 94 -10.75 -7.38 -5.44
CA GLU A 94 -12.00 -7.51 -6.19
C GLU A 94 -13.15 -7.89 -5.26
N VAL A 95 -14.23 -7.11 -5.33
CA VAL A 95 -15.44 -7.34 -4.53
C VAL A 95 -16.35 -8.32 -5.25
N ALA A 96 -16.41 -9.56 -4.77
CA ALA A 96 -17.26 -10.61 -5.29
C ALA A 96 -18.51 -10.79 -4.40
N LEU A 97 -19.59 -10.06 -4.70
CA LEU A 97 -20.86 -10.17 -3.98
C LEU A 97 -21.91 -10.88 -4.83
N ASP A 98 -22.76 -11.69 -4.17
CA ASP A 98 -23.95 -12.21 -4.80
C ASP A 98 -24.89 -11.05 -5.13
N LYS A 99 -25.26 -10.94 -6.42
CA LYS A 99 -26.08 -9.82 -6.93
C LYS A 99 -27.57 -9.97 -6.62
N ILE A 100 -28.01 -11.18 -6.24
CA ILE A 100 -29.41 -11.54 -6.00
C ILE A 100 -29.82 -11.18 -4.58
N LEU A 101 -28.94 -11.48 -3.61
CA LEU A 101 -29.17 -11.21 -2.19
C LEU A 101 -29.14 -9.72 -1.88
N SER A 102 -29.88 -9.33 -0.85
CA SER A 102 -29.69 -8.04 -0.18
C SER A 102 -28.41 -8.09 0.67
N GLY A 103 -27.87 -6.91 1.02
CA GLY A 103 -26.69 -6.85 1.87
C GLY A 103 -26.91 -7.49 3.24
N ARG A 104 -28.10 -7.33 3.82
CA ARG A 104 -28.47 -7.95 5.11
C ARG A 104 -28.50 -9.48 5.01
N GLU A 105 -29.11 -10.02 3.96
CA GLU A 105 -29.14 -11.48 3.72
C GLU A 105 -27.72 -12.04 3.51
N LEU A 106 -26.87 -11.31 2.77
CA LEU A 106 -25.48 -11.72 2.58
C LEU A 106 -24.71 -11.74 3.90
N LEU A 107 -24.84 -10.71 4.74
CA LEU A 107 -24.21 -10.69 6.07
C LEU A 107 -24.77 -11.79 6.99
N ALA A 108 -26.08 -12.08 6.91
CA ALA A 108 -26.67 -13.17 7.68
C ALA A 108 -26.12 -14.53 7.24
N LEU A 109 -26.04 -14.79 5.92
CA LEU A 109 -25.42 -15.99 5.37
C LEU A 109 -23.96 -16.13 5.82
N GLN A 110 -23.19 -15.05 5.75
CA GLN A 110 -21.79 -15.03 6.19
C GLN A 110 -21.66 -15.34 7.68
N GLY A 111 -22.55 -14.80 8.51
CA GLY A 111 -22.58 -15.08 9.95
C GLY A 111 -22.93 -16.55 10.26
N ASP A 112 -23.82 -17.15 9.48
CA ASP A 112 -24.15 -18.58 9.60
C ASP A 112 -22.95 -19.47 9.19
N LEU A 113 -22.17 -19.07 8.18
CA LEU A 113 -20.94 -19.76 7.79
C LEU A 113 -19.85 -19.67 8.88
N TYR A 114 -19.83 -18.60 9.68
CA TYR A 114 -19.00 -18.50 10.89
C TYR A 114 -19.62 -19.16 12.13
N HIS A 115 -20.76 -19.84 11.97
CA HIS A 115 -21.49 -20.49 13.07
C HIS A 115 -21.86 -19.54 14.22
N LEU A 116 -22.13 -18.27 13.93
CA LEU A 116 -22.54 -17.30 14.93
C LEU A 116 -23.98 -17.60 15.40
N PRO A 117 -24.24 -17.64 16.72
CA PRO A 117 -25.62 -17.75 17.22
C PRO A 117 -26.48 -16.60 16.69
N ARG A 118 -27.72 -16.88 16.29
CA ARG A 118 -28.62 -15.92 15.59
C ARG A 118 -28.70 -14.57 16.29
N GLN A 119 -28.86 -14.54 17.59
CA GLN A 119 -28.95 -13.29 18.34
C GLN A 119 -27.65 -12.47 18.28
N GLN A 120 -26.48 -13.11 18.38
CA GLN A 120 -25.19 -12.47 18.27
C GLN A 120 -24.94 -11.99 16.85
N ARG A 121 -25.27 -12.80 15.84
CA ARG A 121 -25.17 -12.47 14.42
C ARG A 121 -26.00 -11.22 14.09
N ASP A 122 -27.28 -11.21 14.47
CA ASP A 122 -28.20 -10.13 14.14
C ASP A 122 -27.81 -8.83 14.86
N GLY A 123 -27.38 -8.91 16.12
CA GLY A 123 -26.80 -7.78 16.86
C GLY A 123 -25.53 -7.24 16.19
N ARG A 124 -24.63 -8.13 15.77
CA ARG A 124 -23.39 -7.72 15.08
C ARG A 124 -23.65 -7.10 13.73
N ILE A 125 -24.63 -7.60 12.97
CA ILE A 125 -25.06 -6.99 11.71
C ILE A 125 -25.57 -5.57 11.95
N ALA A 126 -26.39 -5.33 12.96
CA ALA A 126 -26.88 -4.00 13.30
C ALA A 126 -25.72 -3.02 13.65
N GLU A 127 -24.75 -3.47 14.45
CA GLU A 127 -23.56 -2.67 14.76
C GLU A 127 -22.78 -2.29 13.49
N LEU A 128 -22.54 -3.25 12.58
CA LEU A 128 -21.79 -3.02 11.35
C LEU A 128 -22.54 -2.12 10.36
N ILE A 129 -23.87 -2.22 10.30
CA ILE A 129 -24.71 -1.32 9.50
C ILE A 129 -24.49 0.11 9.98
N SER A 130 -24.54 0.35 11.29
CA SER A 130 -24.32 1.68 11.85
C SER A 130 -22.87 2.17 11.66
N LEU A 131 -21.89 1.33 11.94
CA LEU A 131 -20.46 1.66 11.79
C LEU A 131 -20.11 2.10 10.36
N LEU A 132 -20.70 1.44 9.36
CA LEU A 132 -20.39 1.63 7.94
C LEU A 132 -21.40 2.52 7.20
N GLY A 133 -22.42 3.07 7.91
CA GLY A 133 -23.43 3.96 7.33
C GLY A 133 -24.22 3.27 6.21
N MET A 134 -24.78 2.08 6.49
CA MET A 134 -25.47 1.25 5.50
C MET A 134 -26.98 1.26 5.64
N GLU A 135 -27.56 1.98 6.62
CA GLU A 135 -28.98 1.94 7.00
C GLU A 135 -29.93 2.20 5.82
N GLY A 136 -29.58 3.14 4.97
CA GLY A 136 -30.46 3.57 3.87
C GLY A 136 -30.54 2.60 2.68
N TRP A 137 -29.70 1.57 2.63
CA TRP A 137 -29.56 0.73 1.44
C TRP A 137 -29.27 -0.76 1.69
N ILE A 138 -29.01 -1.18 2.92
CA ILE A 138 -28.60 -2.57 3.27
C ILE A 138 -29.64 -3.62 2.84
N ASP A 139 -30.92 -3.26 2.80
CA ASP A 139 -32.03 -4.14 2.42
C ASP A 139 -32.30 -4.17 0.91
N ARG A 140 -31.57 -3.37 0.11
CA ARG A 140 -31.63 -3.43 -1.35
C ARG A 140 -30.77 -4.60 -1.86
N ARG A 141 -31.05 -5.06 -3.10
CA ARG A 141 -30.23 -6.11 -3.75
C ARG A 141 -28.81 -5.61 -4.03
N CYS A 142 -27.80 -6.41 -3.73
CA CYS A 142 -26.37 -6.08 -3.94
C CYS A 142 -26.04 -5.73 -5.39
N GLY A 143 -26.78 -6.28 -6.36
CA GLY A 143 -26.63 -5.94 -7.78
C GLY A 143 -26.88 -4.47 -8.11
N THR A 144 -27.60 -3.72 -7.24
CA THR A 144 -27.91 -2.29 -7.40
C THR A 144 -26.91 -1.35 -6.70
N TYR A 145 -25.89 -1.89 -6.06
CA TYR A 145 -24.95 -1.12 -5.25
C TYR A 145 -23.91 -0.38 -6.10
N SER A 146 -23.58 0.84 -5.68
CA SER A 146 -22.40 1.56 -6.20
C SER A 146 -21.09 0.86 -5.76
N GLY A 147 -19.97 1.27 -6.33
CA GLY A 147 -18.64 0.75 -5.93
C GLY A 147 -18.39 0.93 -4.43
N GLY A 148 -18.64 2.12 -3.90
CA GLY A 148 -18.47 2.41 -2.47
C GLY A 148 -19.42 1.61 -1.58
N MET A 149 -20.68 1.41 -1.98
CA MET A 149 -21.64 0.56 -1.24
C MET A 149 -21.15 -0.89 -1.20
N ARG A 150 -20.71 -1.43 -2.33
CA ARG A 150 -20.15 -2.80 -2.40
C ARG A 150 -18.94 -2.95 -1.49
N ARG A 151 -18.03 -1.97 -1.49
CA ARG A 151 -16.82 -2.01 -0.66
C ARG A 151 -17.12 -1.95 0.83
N ARG A 152 -18.11 -1.13 1.25
CA ARG A 152 -18.56 -1.09 2.65
C ARG A 152 -19.18 -2.43 3.09
N LEU A 153 -19.98 -3.07 2.24
CA LEU A 153 -20.54 -4.39 2.53
C LEU A 153 -19.48 -5.47 2.63
N ASP A 154 -18.46 -5.45 1.75
CA ASP A 154 -17.34 -6.38 1.76
C ASP A 154 -16.51 -6.22 3.04
N LEU A 155 -16.26 -4.97 3.46
CA LEU A 155 -15.63 -4.66 4.74
C LEU A 155 -16.46 -5.17 5.92
N ALA A 156 -17.80 -5.00 5.89
CA ALA A 156 -18.70 -5.56 6.92
C ALA A 156 -18.57 -7.08 7.02
N SER A 157 -18.50 -7.76 5.88
CA SER A 157 -18.32 -9.23 5.83
C SER A 157 -17.02 -9.66 6.49
N GLY A 158 -15.91 -8.96 6.23
CA GLY A 158 -14.61 -9.23 6.85
C GLY A 158 -14.56 -8.95 8.35
N LEU A 159 -15.48 -8.12 8.88
CA LEU A 159 -15.54 -7.72 10.29
C LEU A 159 -16.55 -8.50 11.11
N LEU A 160 -17.39 -9.32 10.49
CA LEU A 160 -18.57 -9.91 11.11
C LEU A 160 -18.25 -10.77 12.33
N HIS A 161 -17.20 -11.57 12.24
CA HIS A 161 -16.74 -12.49 13.31
C HIS A 161 -15.81 -11.84 14.35
N ARG A 162 -15.70 -10.50 14.37
CA ARG A 162 -14.86 -9.71 15.30
C ARG A 162 -13.37 -10.13 15.25
N PRO A 163 -12.72 -10.07 14.09
CA PRO A 163 -11.33 -10.49 13.97
C PRO A 163 -10.39 -9.62 14.80
N GLN A 164 -9.29 -10.20 15.29
CA GLN A 164 -8.20 -9.45 15.93
C GLN A 164 -7.35 -8.70 14.89
N VAL A 165 -7.27 -9.26 13.68
CA VAL A 165 -6.50 -8.73 12.55
C VAL A 165 -7.41 -8.58 11.34
N LEU A 166 -7.45 -7.40 10.74
CA LEU A 166 -8.13 -7.12 9.48
C LEU A 166 -7.10 -6.88 8.39
N VAL A 167 -7.14 -7.69 7.34
CA VAL A 167 -6.24 -7.59 6.18
C VAL A 167 -7.01 -7.09 4.98
N LEU A 168 -6.56 -6.01 4.36
CA LEU A 168 -7.23 -5.32 3.26
C LEU A 168 -6.31 -5.22 2.04
N ASP A 169 -6.75 -5.77 0.92
CA ASP A 169 -6.00 -5.66 -0.33
C ASP A 169 -6.55 -4.50 -1.17
N GLU A 170 -5.79 -3.39 -1.23
CA GLU A 170 -6.10 -2.17 -1.95
C GLU A 170 -7.54 -1.65 -1.70
N PRO A 171 -7.92 -1.33 -0.44
CA PRO A 171 -9.31 -1.14 -0.03
C PRO A 171 -10.03 0.03 -0.69
N THR A 172 -9.31 1.01 -1.24
CA THR A 172 -9.87 2.27 -1.73
C THR A 172 -9.72 2.46 -3.24
N VAL A 173 -9.15 1.48 -3.92
CA VAL A 173 -8.96 1.53 -5.39
C VAL A 173 -10.31 1.61 -6.10
N GLY A 174 -10.43 2.58 -7.03
CA GLY A 174 -11.64 2.79 -7.81
C GLY A 174 -12.80 3.46 -7.05
N LEU A 175 -12.56 3.96 -5.83
CA LEU A 175 -13.54 4.73 -5.07
C LEU A 175 -13.38 6.23 -5.33
N ASP A 176 -14.50 6.94 -5.29
CA ASP A 176 -14.54 8.40 -5.23
C ASP A 176 -13.97 8.93 -3.90
N ILE A 177 -13.70 10.24 -3.84
CA ILE A 177 -13.05 10.89 -2.69
C ILE A 177 -13.88 10.71 -1.41
N GLU A 178 -15.21 10.84 -1.48
CA GLU A 178 -16.10 10.73 -0.32
C GLU A 178 -16.14 9.29 0.22
N SER A 179 -16.28 8.31 -0.68
CA SER A 179 -16.26 6.89 -0.32
C SER A 179 -14.90 6.49 0.30
N ARG A 180 -13.79 6.99 -0.23
CA ARG A 180 -12.43 6.78 0.31
C ARG A 180 -12.32 7.36 1.72
N ALA A 181 -12.71 8.62 1.92
CA ALA A 181 -12.67 9.29 3.22
C ALA A 181 -13.50 8.53 4.28
N ALA A 182 -14.68 8.04 3.90
CA ALA A 182 -15.54 7.24 4.78
C ALA A 182 -14.88 5.91 5.20
N ILE A 183 -14.23 5.19 4.26
CA ILE A 183 -13.48 3.98 4.58
C ILE A 183 -12.32 4.30 5.54
N TRP A 184 -11.56 5.37 5.29
CA TRP A 184 -10.47 5.80 6.16
C TRP A 184 -10.93 6.08 7.59
N GLN A 185 -12.08 6.74 7.74
CA GLN A 185 -12.65 7.00 9.06
C GLN A 185 -12.98 5.69 9.80
N VAL A 186 -13.58 4.74 9.11
CA VAL A 186 -13.88 3.42 9.70
C VAL A 186 -12.60 2.68 10.11
N LEU A 187 -11.56 2.68 9.27
CA LEU A 187 -10.29 2.02 9.59
C LEU A 187 -9.62 2.62 10.83
N ARG A 188 -9.64 3.96 10.98
CA ARG A 188 -9.16 4.63 12.19
C ARG A 188 -9.97 4.21 13.42
N GLN A 189 -11.29 4.18 13.30
CA GLN A 189 -12.17 3.77 14.41
C GLN A 189 -11.92 2.31 14.83
N LEU A 190 -11.70 1.39 13.90
CA LEU A 190 -11.36 0.00 14.19
C LEU A 190 -10.02 -0.11 14.93
N ARG A 191 -9.00 0.63 14.49
CA ARG A 191 -7.71 0.71 15.18
C ARG A 191 -7.87 1.24 16.61
N ASP A 192 -8.64 2.31 16.79
CA ASP A 192 -8.88 2.92 18.11
C ASP A 192 -9.65 1.97 19.05
N GLN A 193 -10.40 1.02 18.50
CA GLN A 193 -11.04 -0.08 19.21
C GLN A 193 -10.10 -1.28 19.47
N GLY A 194 -8.83 -1.21 19.06
CA GLY A 194 -7.82 -2.24 19.28
C GLY A 194 -7.70 -3.30 18.20
N THR A 195 -8.44 -3.19 17.08
CA THR A 195 -8.25 -4.07 15.91
C THR A 195 -6.97 -3.70 15.18
N THR A 196 -6.11 -4.69 14.90
CA THR A 196 -4.95 -4.46 14.03
C THR A 196 -5.40 -4.47 12.57
N VAL A 197 -5.05 -3.44 11.83
CA VAL A 197 -5.39 -3.32 10.41
C VAL A 197 -4.11 -3.34 9.58
N LEU A 198 -4.00 -4.30 8.66
CA LEU A 198 -2.95 -4.35 7.65
C LEU A 198 -3.57 -4.07 6.29
N LEU A 199 -3.20 -2.98 5.64
CA LEU A 199 -3.68 -2.65 4.31
C LEU A 199 -2.54 -2.61 3.29
N SER A 200 -2.77 -3.14 2.09
CA SER A 200 -1.90 -2.86 0.94
C SER A 200 -2.37 -1.62 0.20
N SER A 201 -1.42 -0.86 -0.31
CA SER A 201 -1.69 0.28 -1.19
C SER A 201 -0.51 0.51 -2.13
N HIS A 202 -0.80 1.09 -3.28
CA HIS A 202 0.20 1.72 -4.16
C HIS A 202 0.05 3.27 -4.11
N TYR A 203 -0.89 3.81 -3.32
CA TYR A 203 -1.05 5.24 -3.10
C TYR A 203 -0.29 5.67 -1.85
N LEU A 204 0.80 6.43 -2.06
CA LEU A 204 1.64 6.98 -1.00
C LEU A 204 0.85 7.85 -0.02
N GLU A 205 -0.04 8.70 -0.56
CA GLU A 205 -0.86 9.62 0.23
C GLU A 205 -1.79 8.87 1.19
N GLU A 206 -2.35 7.73 0.76
CA GLU A 206 -3.20 6.90 1.61
C GLU A 206 -2.44 6.36 2.81
N VAL A 207 -1.27 5.77 2.57
CA VAL A 207 -0.45 5.18 3.62
C VAL A 207 0.09 6.26 4.55
N ASP A 208 0.54 7.40 4.02
CA ASP A 208 1.03 8.55 4.81
C ASP A 208 -0.05 9.15 5.73
N ALA A 209 -1.32 9.17 5.24
CA ALA A 209 -2.45 9.73 6.00
C ALA A 209 -3.02 8.78 7.05
N LEU A 210 -2.88 7.46 6.85
CA LEU A 210 -3.56 6.45 7.66
C LEU A 210 -2.63 5.68 8.58
N ALA A 211 -1.45 5.30 8.10
CA ALA A 211 -0.64 4.28 8.73
C ALA A 211 0.13 4.82 9.95
N ASP A 212 0.06 4.08 11.07
CA ASP A 212 0.92 4.29 12.23
C ASP A 212 2.34 3.77 11.92
N HIS A 213 2.41 2.66 11.17
CA HIS A 213 3.63 2.02 10.68
C HIS A 213 3.45 1.57 9.25
N LEU A 214 4.53 1.45 8.51
CA LEU A 214 4.49 0.91 7.15
C LEU A 214 5.73 0.06 6.84
N ALA A 215 5.58 -0.79 5.83
CA ALA A 215 6.70 -1.40 5.11
C ALA A 215 6.56 -1.11 3.63
N ILE A 216 7.68 -0.78 2.99
CA ILE A 216 7.78 -0.63 1.53
C ILE A 216 8.31 -1.93 0.98
N ILE A 217 7.55 -2.53 0.03
CA ILE A 217 7.94 -3.77 -0.65
C ILE A 217 8.32 -3.45 -2.10
N GLU A 218 9.45 -3.98 -2.50
CA GLU A 218 9.95 -3.98 -3.87
C GLU A 218 10.52 -5.34 -4.22
N ASP A 219 10.20 -5.89 -5.39
CA ASP A 219 10.70 -7.18 -5.89
C ASP A 219 10.62 -8.33 -4.87
N GLY A 220 9.53 -8.38 -4.10
CA GLY A 220 9.28 -9.43 -3.10
C GLY A 220 10.10 -9.33 -1.83
N ARG A 221 10.66 -8.15 -1.51
CA ARG A 221 11.42 -7.87 -0.29
C ARG A 221 10.95 -6.60 0.37
N VAL A 222 11.06 -6.50 1.69
CA VAL A 222 10.92 -5.23 2.41
C VAL A 222 12.21 -4.43 2.24
N ILE A 223 12.10 -3.22 1.69
CA ILE A 223 13.24 -2.31 1.46
C ILE A 223 13.32 -1.19 2.51
N ALA A 224 12.21 -0.85 3.14
CA ALA A 224 12.14 0.09 4.25
C ALA A 224 10.94 -0.26 5.14
N ALA A 225 11.08 -0.10 6.46
CA ALA A 225 9.98 -0.28 7.41
C ALA A 225 10.16 0.67 8.60
N GLY A 226 9.05 1.21 9.11
CA GLY A 226 9.06 2.13 10.26
C GLY A 226 7.80 3.00 10.32
N ARG A 227 7.84 4.03 11.13
CA ARG A 227 6.79 5.06 11.14
C ARG A 227 6.97 6.00 9.95
N PRO A 228 5.88 6.46 9.29
CA PRO A 228 6.00 7.38 8.16
C PRO A 228 6.88 8.60 8.44
N GLN A 229 6.71 9.20 9.62
CA GLN A 229 7.48 10.39 10.02
C GLN A 229 8.95 10.08 10.26
N GLU A 230 9.29 8.92 10.86
CA GLU A 230 10.68 8.49 11.09
C GLU A 230 11.40 8.21 9.77
N LEU A 231 10.74 7.51 8.84
CA LEU A 231 11.29 7.24 7.51
C LEU A 231 11.55 8.53 6.74
N LYS A 232 10.61 9.49 6.78
CA LYS A 232 10.80 10.80 6.15
C LYS A 232 11.90 11.61 6.82
N ALA A 233 11.99 11.60 8.15
CA ALA A 233 13.03 12.32 8.89
C ALA A 233 14.44 11.74 8.65
N ALA A 234 14.55 10.42 8.48
CA ALA A 234 15.83 9.75 8.20
C ALA A 234 16.47 10.19 6.87
N LEU A 235 15.66 10.70 5.93
CA LEU A 235 16.17 11.23 4.67
C LEU A 235 17.04 12.48 4.87
N GLY A 236 16.77 13.26 5.92
CA GLY A 236 17.44 14.54 6.22
C GLY A 236 17.31 15.56 5.08
N GLY A 237 17.46 16.85 5.41
CA GLY A 237 17.42 17.95 4.43
C GLY A 237 16.04 18.21 3.84
N ASP A 238 15.96 19.23 3.00
CA ASP A 238 14.77 19.59 2.24
C ASP A 238 14.78 18.99 0.85
N ARG A 239 13.60 18.85 0.27
CA ARG A 239 13.41 18.37 -1.09
C ARG A 239 13.24 19.54 -2.05
N VAL A 240 13.95 19.49 -3.15
CA VAL A 240 13.81 20.49 -4.23
C VAL A 240 13.50 19.77 -5.52
N THR A 241 12.34 20.09 -6.12
CA THR A 241 12.04 19.69 -7.49
C THR A 241 12.41 20.82 -8.43
N LEU A 242 13.32 20.55 -9.35
CA LEU A 242 13.84 21.50 -10.33
C LEU A 242 13.42 21.10 -11.75
N ARG A 243 12.91 22.07 -12.52
CA ARG A 243 12.71 21.96 -13.97
C ARG A 243 13.39 23.14 -14.65
N VAL A 244 14.20 22.88 -15.65
CA VAL A 244 14.83 23.93 -16.47
C VAL A 244 13.92 24.35 -17.63
N ARG A 245 13.06 23.45 -18.13
CA ARG A 245 12.02 23.71 -19.14
C ARG A 245 10.74 22.94 -18.81
N GLU A 246 9.65 23.27 -19.48
CA GLU A 246 8.39 22.54 -19.34
C GLU A 246 8.55 21.07 -19.77
N PHE A 247 9.26 20.82 -20.85
CA PHE A 247 9.63 19.50 -21.35
C PHE A 247 11.13 19.51 -21.69
N SER A 248 11.94 18.91 -20.82
CA SER A 248 13.36 18.67 -21.07
C SER A 248 13.55 17.34 -21.78
N ASP A 249 14.63 17.20 -22.55
CA ASP A 249 15.07 15.91 -23.03
C ASP A 249 16.05 15.24 -22.05
N GLU A 250 16.33 13.97 -22.25
CA GLU A 250 17.22 13.21 -21.36
C GLU A 250 18.65 13.77 -21.36
N PRO A 251 19.28 14.14 -22.50
CA PRO A 251 20.61 14.74 -22.52
C PRO A 251 20.70 16.07 -21.77
N GLU A 252 19.68 16.93 -21.86
CA GLU A 252 19.62 18.19 -21.13
C GLU A 252 19.50 17.92 -19.60
N ALA A 253 18.61 17.01 -19.20
CA ALA A 253 18.43 16.64 -17.80
C ALA A 253 19.73 16.09 -17.18
N LEU A 254 20.47 15.24 -17.89
CA LEU A 254 21.74 14.69 -17.42
C LEU A 254 22.82 15.76 -17.27
N ARG A 255 22.88 16.75 -18.18
CA ARG A 255 23.76 17.91 -18.04
C ARG A 255 23.43 18.72 -16.81
N VAL A 256 22.15 19.02 -16.59
CA VAL A 256 21.70 19.74 -15.41
C VAL A 256 21.99 18.95 -14.14
N GLN A 257 21.77 17.65 -14.16
CA GLN A 257 22.09 16.75 -13.03
C GLN A 257 23.57 16.88 -12.62
N GLN A 258 24.49 16.80 -13.56
CA GLN A 258 25.92 16.92 -13.28
C GLN A 258 26.28 18.28 -12.67
N LEU A 259 25.73 19.37 -13.21
CA LEU A 259 25.95 20.72 -12.72
C LEU A 259 25.41 20.92 -11.31
N VAL A 260 24.19 20.44 -11.04
CA VAL A 260 23.52 20.59 -9.76
C VAL A 260 24.15 19.67 -8.70
N GLN A 261 24.63 18.50 -9.07
CA GLN A 261 25.29 17.56 -8.15
C GLN A 261 26.64 18.07 -7.66
N ALA A 262 27.29 18.96 -8.43
CA ALA A 262 28.52 19.63 -8.01
C ALA A 262 28.29 20.80 -7.04
N CYS A 263 27.04 21.21 -6.79
CA CYS A 263 26.72 22.32 -5.89
C CYS A 263 26.91 21.90 -4.43
N PRO A 264 27.68 22.68 -3.62
CA PRO A 264 27.84 22.40 -2.20
C PRO A 264 26.48 22.38 -1.47
N GLY A 265 26.25 21.37 -0.62
CA GLY A 265 25.00 21.20 0.11
C GLY A 265 23.91 20.42 -0.64
N VAL A 266 24.18 19.98 -1.87
CA VAL A 266 23.33 19.00 -2.58
C VAL A 266 23.83 17.61 -2.27
N ARG A 267 22.99 16.80 -1.59
CA ARG A 267 23.34 15.42 -1.19
C ARG A 267 23.06 14.40 -2.28
N GLN A 268 21.94 14.57 -2.98
CA GLN A 268 21.46 13.63 -3.98
C GLN A 268 20.69 14.35 -5.09
N VAL A 269 20.82 13.86 -6.30
CA VAL A 269 20.05 14.34 -7.47
C VAL A 269 19.56 13.14 -8.26
N VAL A 270 18.28 13.06 -8.49
CA VAL A 270 17.66 12.00 -9.31
C VAL A 270 16.81 12.63 -10.41
N VAL A 271 16.98 12.13 -11.63
CA VAL A 271 16.18 12.54 -12.80
C VAL A 271 14.88 11.73 -12.81
N ASN A 272 13.75 12.43 -12.75
CA ASN A 272 12.43 11.83 -12.81
C ASN A 272 11.91 11.82 -14.25
N ARG A 273 12.04 10.68 -14.92
CA ARG A 273 11.61 10.49 -16.32
C ARG A 273 10.10 10.59 -16.51
N ALA A 274 9.34 10.09 -15.54
CA ALA A 274 7.87 10.09 -15.60
C ALA A 274 7.26 11.50 -15.51
N GLN A 275 8.01 12.47 -14.96
CA GLN A 275 7.58 13.86 -14.81
C GLN A 275 8.35 14.82 -15.73
N GLY A 276 8.56 14.45 -16.99
CA GLY A 276 9.18 15.30 -17.99
C GLY A 276 10.63 15.66 -17.67
N TYR A 277 11.40 14.68 -17.17
CA TYR A 277 12.81 14.82 -16.80
C TYR A 277 13.06 15.90 -15.75
N SER A 278 12.14 16.12 -14.80
CA SER A 278 12.38 16.95 -13.63
C SER A 278 13.50 16.35 -12.77
N LEU A 279 14.23 17.19 -12.06
CA LEU A 279 15.26 16.75 -11.13
C LEU A 279 14.73 16.85 -9.69
N ASN A 280 14.79 15.75 -8.96
CA ASN A 280 14.51 15.71 -7.53
C ASN A 280 15.82 15.73 -6.75
N LEU A 281 15.99 16.75 -5.91
CA LEU A 281 17.21 16.99 -5.15
C LEU A 281 16.94 16.85 -3.65
N VAL A 282 17.96 16.43 -2.93
CA VAL A 282 18.06 16.55 -1.47
C VAL A 282 19.06 17.64 -1.17
N VAL A 283 18.63 18.69 -0.48
CA VAL A 283 19.48 19.82 -0.10
C VAL A 283 19.58 19.93 1.43
N GLU A 284 20.76 20.35 1.93
CA GLU A 284 21.02 20.39 3.37
C GLU A 284 20.22 21.47 4.11
N HIS A 285 19.97 22.61 3.46
CA HIS A 285 19.26 23.76 3.98
C HIS A 285 18.79 24.71 2.87
N ASP A 286 17.89 25.62 3.19
CA ASP A 286 17.26 26.57 2.26
C ASP A 286 18.26 27.41 1.44
N GLY A 287 19.40 27.77 2.03
CA GLY A 287 20.43 28.56 1.35
C GLY A 287 21.01 27.91 0.11
N VAL A 288 20.93 26.58 0.00
CA VAL A 288 21.40 25.84 -1.20
C VAL A 288 20.51 26.14 -2.41
N VAL A 289 19.24 26.42 -2.21
CA VAL A 289 18.28 26.73 -3.28
C VAL A 289 18.69 28.01 -4.03
N GLU A 290 19.13 29.01 -3.31
CA GLU A 290 19.60 30.27 -3.90
C GLU A 290 20.95 30.09 -4.64
N GLN A 291 21.83 29.24 -4.12
CA GLN A 291 23.06 28.86 -4.84
C GLN A 291 22.78 28.14 -6.14
N LEU A 292 21.84 27.19 -6.13
CA LEU A 292 21.39 26.46 -7.32
C LEU A 292 20.84 27.42 -8.39
N ARG A 293 19.98 28.36 -7.99
CA ARG A 293 19.45 29.39 -8.91
C ARG A 293 20.57 30.19 -9.59
N ARG A 294 21.56 30.60 -8.80
CA ARG A 294 22.71 31.37 -9.32
C ARG A 294 23.55 30.55 -10.29
N GLN A 295 23.91 29.31 -9.91
CA GLN A 295 24.71 28.43 -10.81
C GLN A 295 23.99 28.13 -12.12
N LEU A 296 22.67 27.86 -12.08
CA LEU A 296 21.88 27.61 -13.28
C LEU A 296 21.83 28.87 -14.19
N SER A 297 21.69 30.04 -13.58
CA SER A 297 21.71 31.33 -14.31
C SER A 297 23.06 31.59 -14.99
N GLU A 298 24.17 31.36 -14.26
CA GLU A 298 25.53 31.48 -14.80
C GLU A 298 25.79 30.50 -15.95
N ALA A 299 25.22 29.29 -15.88
CA ALA A 299 25.28 28.30 -16.95
C ALA A 299 24.30 28.56 -18.10
N SER A 300 23.60 29.71 -18.11
CA SER A 300 22.57 30.06 -19.09
C SER A 300 21.43 29.03 -19.20
N LEU A 301 21.15 28.34 -18.12
CA LEU A 301 20.06 27.39 -18.01
C LEU A 301 18.86 28.06 -17.29
N PRO A 302 17.74 28.32 -17.99
CA PRO A 302 16.59 28.95 -17.36
C PRO A 302 15.98 28.01 -16.35
N VAL A 303 15.50 28.54 -15.20
CA VAL A 303 14.70 27.78 -14.23
C VAL A 303 13.23 27.99 -14.57
N PHE A 304 12.59 26.96 -15.13
CA PHE A 304 11.17 26.97 -15.43
C PHE A 304 10.32 26.80 -14.17
N ALA A 305 10.70 25.85 -13.31
CA ALA A 305 10.05 25.64 -12.03
C ALA A 305 11.05 25.17 -10.98
N LEU A 306 10.91 25.67 -9.77
CA LEU A 306 11.64 25.23 -8.59
C LEU A 306 10.68 25.23 -7.42
N ALA A 307 10.40 24.04 -6.89
CA ALA A 307 9.53 23.84 -5.74
C ALA A 307 10.32 23.17 -4.61
N GLN A 308 10.24 23.74 -3.43
CA GLN A 308 10.79 23.17 -2.21
C GLN A 308 9.67 22.53 -1.39
N SER A 309 9.89 21.36 -0.85
CA SER A 309 8.92 20.61 -0.07
C SER A 309 9.61 19.84 1.07
N ARG A 310 8.81 19.44 2.04
CA ARG A 310 9.26 18.47 3.05
C ARG A 310 9.40 17.09 2.43
N PRO A 311 10.29 16.22 2.98
CA PRO A 311 10.41 14.84 2.53
C PRO A 311 9.06 14.10 2.53
N SER A 312 8.81 13.33 1.49
CA SER A 312 7.62 12.49 1.28
C SER A 312 7.98 11.00 1.35
N LEU A 313 6.99 10.12 1.36
CA LEU A 313 7.23 8.68 1.23
C LEU A 313 7.72 8.29 -0.18
N ASP A 314 7.42 9.09 -1.21
CA ASP A 314 7.98 8.88 -2.55
C ASP A 314 9.51 9.11 -2.55
N ASP A 315 9.98 10.07 -1.76
CA ASP A 315 11.42 10.29 -1.57
C ASP A 315 12.09 9.13 -0.81
N VAL A 316 11.40 8.51 0.15
CA VAL A 316 11.88 7.30 0.82
C VAL A 316 12.04 6.16 -0.18
N TYR A 317 11.02 5.96 -1.02
CA TYR A 317 11.05 4.95 -2.07
C TYR A 317 12.15 5.24 -3.09
N LEU A 318 12.26 6.49 -3.54
CA LEU A 318 13.29 6.96 -4.48
C LEU A 318 14.72 6.74 -3.94
N GLN A 319 14.96 7.04 -2.68
CA GLN A 319 16.27 6.81 -2.05
C GLN A 319 16.61 5.32 -1.99
N ALA A 320 15.63 4.47 -1.70
CA ALA A 320 15.86 3.02 -1.55
C ALA A 320 16.04 2.31 -2.90
N THR A 321 15.42 2.81 -4.00
CA THR A 321 15.34 2.10 -5.28
C THR A 321 16.00 2.83 -6.45
N GLY A 322 16.28 4.12 -6.31
CA GLY A 322 16.80 4.99 -7.39
C GLY A 322 15.75 5.42 -8.41
N ARG A 323 14.47 5.14 -8.20
CA ARG A 323 13.34 5.52 -9.07
C ARG A 323 12.12 5.90 -8.24
N THR A 324 11.20 6.68 -8.81
CA THR A 324 9.93 6.99 -8.14
C THR A 324 8.97 5.79 -8.19
N LEU A 325 7.98 5.76 -7.30
CA LEU A 325 6.95 4.72 -7.33
C LEU A 325 6.20 4.73 -8.67
N MET A 326 5.95 5.91 -9.22
CA MET A 326 5.31 6.08 -10.52
C MET A 326 6.14 5.52 -11.67
N ASP A 327 7.48 5.72 -11.69
CA ASP A 327 8.38 5.11 -12.68
C ASP A 327 8.33 3.58 -12.60
N ALA A 328 8.29 3.03 -11.38
CA ALA A 328 8.19 1.59 -11.18
C ALA A 328 6.87 1.02 -11.72
N GLU A 329 5.75 1.71 -11.54
CA GLU A 329 4.45 1.32 -12.06
C GLU A 329 4.38 1.37 -13.59
N LEU A 330 4.91 2.44 -14.20
CA LEU A 330 4.99 2.58 -15.66
C LEU A 330 5.83 1.47 -16.29
N ALA A 331 6.96 1.10 -15.67
CA ALA A 331 7.79 -0.01 -16.13
C ALA A 331 7.03 -1.36 -16.14
N VAL A 332 6.20 -1.60 -15.11
CA VAL A 332 5.36 -2.80 -15.02
C VAL A 332 4.25 -2.78 -16.07
N ALA A 333 3.61 -1.62 -16.30
CA ALA A 333 2.56 -1.45 -17.31
C ALA A 333 3.12 -1.72 -18.72
N GLY A 334 4.24 -1.10 -19.10
CA GLY A 334 4.89 -1.29 -20.40
C GLY A 334 5.31 -2.75 -20.65
N SER A 335 5.72 -3.47 -19.61
CA SER A 335 6.06 -4.90 -19.73
C SER A 335 4.84 -5.79 -19.96
N ARG A 336 3.65 -5.40 -19.51
CA ARG A 336 2.38 -6.12 -19.74
C ARG A 336 1.88 -5.93 -21.16
N ASP A 337 1.96 -4.72 -21.70
CA ASP A 337 1.56 -4.41 -23.08
C ASP A 337 2.44 -5.15 -24.08
N ALA A 338 3.76 -5.16 -23.92
CA ALA A 338 4.69 -5.93 -24.75
C ALA A 338 4.44 -7.46 -24.71
N LYS A 339 3.98 -8.00 -23.57
CA LYS A 339 3.55 -9.41 -23.49
C LYS A 339 2.22 -9.66 -24.19
N ALA A 340 1.27 -8.72 -24.12
CA ALA A 340 -0.01 -8.83 -24.81
C ALA A 340 0.17 -8.78 -26.32
N GLU A 341 0.99 -7.86 -26.84
CA GLU A 341 1.34 -7.74 -28.25
C GLU A 341 2.04 -9.00 -28.79
N ARG A 342 3.04 -9.55 -28.05
CA ARG A 342 3.68 -10.83 -28.43
C ARG A 342 2.70 -11.99 -28.48
N LYS A 343 1.70 -12.03 -27.59
CA LYS A 343 0.67 -13.08 -27.59
C LYS A 343 -0.33 -12.92 -28.74
N GLN A 344 -0.58 -11.70 -29.21
CA GLN A 344 -1.38 -11.41 -30.39
C GLN A 344 -0.62 -11.73 -31.70
N ALA A 345 0.67 -11.42 -31.76
CA ALA A 345 1.52 -11.74 -32.93
C ALA A 345 1.81 -13.23 -33.12
N MET A 346 1.55 -14.07 -32.10
CA MET A 346 1.69 -15.55 -32.15
C MET A 346 0.37 -16.27 -32.41
N ARG A 347 -0.74 -15.55 -32.64
CA ARG A 347 -2.03 -16.08 -33.06
C ARG A 347 -2.30 -15.78 -34.53
#